data_864a0d7892ab366621673a2de57268a9
#
_entry.id   864a0d7892ab366621673a2de57268a9
#
_cell.length_a   1.000
_cell.length_b   1.000
_cell.length_c   1.000
_cell.angle_alpha   90.00
_cell.angle_beta   90.00
_cell.angle_gamma   90.00
#
_symmetry.space_group_name_H-M   'P 1'
#
loop_
_entity.id
_entity.type
_entity.pdbx_description
1 polymer ?
#
loop_
_entity_poly.entity_id
_entity_poly.type
_entity_poly.pdbx_seq_one_letter_code
_entity_poly.pdbx_strand_id
1 'polypeptide(L)'
;MGRKSVIKKRYVDLKLKEKYTVKLLVYFQKHGLNDFSMSKLASDFNISKTTLYNHFDSKESMIDAAVVYKLNSINDYKTVLFDKDLDYFERLRKAMLFYCVQIFEMSRNLLKEVKEEYPKSWHKVVLFQQQMLHELQHY
;
A
#
# COMPACT_ATOMS: atom_id res chain seq x y z
N MET A 1 15.60 -3.89 -43.16
CA MET A 1 16.39 -3.48 -41.97
C MET A 1 15.46 -3.15 -40.84
N GLY A 2 15.31 -4.06 -39.89
CA GLY A 2 14.45 -3.86 -38.73
C GLY A 2 15.01 -2.81 -37.77
N ARG A 3 14.25 -1.77 -37.49
CA ARG A 3 14.57 -0.85 -36.40
C ARG A 3 14.58 -1.63 -35.06
N LYS A 4 15.78 -1.77 -34.47
CA LYS A 4 15.90 -2.23 -33.08
C LYS A 4 15.09 -1.26 -32.20
N SER A 5 14.03 -1.76 -31.57
CA SER A 5 13.33 -1.02 -30.55
C SER A 5 14.31 -0.73 -29.41
N VAL A 6 14.70 0.51 -29.26
CA VAL A 6 15.47 0.96 -28.10
C VAL A 6 14.50 0.87 -26.92
N ILE A 7 14.68 -0.15 -26.09
CA ILE A 7 13.99 -0.22 -24.80
C ILE A 7 14.53 0.95 -23.97
N LYS A 8 13.81 2.07 -23.98
CA LYS A 8 14.10 3.19 -23.07
C LYS A 8 13.97 2.63 -21.66
N LYS A 9 15.12 2.51 -20.97
CA LYS A 9 15.15 2.16 -19.56
C LYS A 9 14.29 3.17 -18.80
N ARG A 10 13.13 2.75 -18.27
CA ARG A 10 12.24 3.61 -17.50
C ARG A 10 12.99 4.12 -16.28
N TYR A 11 13.23 5.42 -16.20
CA TYR A 11 13.72 6.03 -14.97
C TYR A 11 12.54 6.15 -14.00
N VAL A 12 12.57 5.36 -12.93
CA VAL A 12 11.59 5.45 -11.85
C VAL A 12 12.23 6.21 -10.70
N ASP A 13 11.75 7.42 -10.45
CA ASP A 13 12.06 8.13 -9.22
C ASP A 13 11.25 7.50 -8.07
N LEU A 14 11.95 6.79 -7.18
CA LEU A 14 11.34 6.06 -6.07
C LEU A 14 10.60 6.97 -5.09
N LYS A 15 11.14 8.18 -4.84
CA LYS A 15 10.47 9.16 -3.95
C LYS A 15 9.18 9.69 -4.57
N LEU A 16 9.22 9.93 -5.87
CA LEU A 16 8.04 10.39 -6.59
C LEU A 16 6.99 9.28 -6.71
N LYS A 17 7.41 8.04 -6.93
CA LYS A 17 6.54 6.88 -6.92
C LYS A 17 5.85 6.71 -5.56
N GLU A 18 6.58 6.83 -4.47
CA GLU A 18 6.02 6.78 -3.12
C GLU A 18 4.98 7.89 -2.89
N LYS A 19 5.28 9.12 -3.30
CA LYS A 19 4.34 10.25 -3.23
C LYS A 19 3.03 9.96 -3.98
N TYR A 20 3.12 9.38 -5.17
CA TYR A 20 1.93 8.97 -5.93
C TYR A 20 1.21 7.79 -5.28
N THR A 21 1.93 6.85 -4.70
CA THR A 21 1.34 5.71 -3.97
C THR A 21 0.50 6.19 -2.77
N VAL A 22 1.00 7.16 -2.01
CA VAL A 22 0.24 7.78 -0.90
C VAL A 22 -1.05 8.42 -1.42
N LYS A 23 -0.97 9.18 -2.52
CA LYS A 23 -2.16 9.78 -3.15
C LYS A 23 -3.15 8.72 -3.64
N LEU A 24 -2.66 7.62 -4.22
CA LEU A 24 -3.49 6.49 -4.63
C LEU A 24 -4.23 5.87 -3.45
N LEU A 25 -3.52 5.62 -2.34
CA LEU A 25 -4.14 5.07 -1.14
C LEU A 25 -5.28 5.96 -0.63
N VAL A 26 -5.05 7.26 -0.52
CA VAL A 26 -6.08 8.24 -0.11
C VAL A 26 -7.26 8.23 -1.10
N TYR A 27 -6.98 8.20 -2.39
CA TYR A 27 -8.01 8.14 -3.43
C TYR A 27 -8.86 6.87 -3.30
N PHE A 28 -8.23 5.71 -3.16
CA PHE A 28 -8.94 4.43 -3.03
C PHE A 28 -9.75 4.33 -1.74
N GLN A 29 -9.25 4.87 -0.64
CA GLN A 29 -10.02 4.93 0.61
C GLN A 29 -11.30 5.76 0.47
N LYS A 30 -11.25 6.82 -0.33
CA LYS A 30 -12.38 7.73 -0.55
C LYS A 30 -13.36 7.21 -1.60
N HIS A 31 -12.87 6.65 -2.70
CA HIS A 31 -13.66 6.34 -3.89
C HIS A 31 -13.83 4.84 -4.17
N GLY A 32 -13.09 3.95 -3.47
CA GLY A 32 -13.03 2.53 -3.81
C GLY A 32 -12.17 2.23 -5.04
N LEU A 33 -12.21 0.97 -5.49
CA LEU A 33 -11.34 0.46 -6.57
C LEU A 33 -12.06 0.28 -7.90
N ASN A 34 -13.38 0.37 -7.95
CA ASN A 34 -14.15 -0.06 -9.12
C ASN A 34 -14.29 1.01 -10.19
N ASP A 35 -14.36 2.29 -9.84
CA ASP A 35 -14.75 3.36 -10.73
C ASP A 35 -13.62 4.36 -11.05
N PHE A 36 -12.39 3.91 -11.16
CA PHE A 36 -11.31 4.80 -11.56
C PHE A 36 -10.75 4.48 -12.95
N SER A 37 -10.35 5.51 -13.67
CA SER A 37 -9.59 5.41 -14.91
C SER A 37 -8.23 6.09 -14.78
N MET A 38 -7.28 5.68 -15.62
CA MET A 38 -5.96 6.33 -15.67
C MET A 38 -6.08 7.82 -16.00
N SER A 39 -7.02 8.18 -16.86
CA SER A 39 -7.29 9.58 -17.21
C SER A 39 -7.78 10.39 -16.03
N LYS A 40 -8.72 9.85 -15.26
CA LYS A 40 -9.27 10.51 -14.08
C LYS A 40 -8.21 10.68 -12.99
N LEU A 41 -7.44 9.64 -12.71
CA LEU A 41 -6.34 9.72 -11.73
C LEU A 41 -5.28 10.75 -12.14
N ALA A 42 -4.86 10.75 -13.41
CA ALA A 42 -3.89 11.72 -13.91
C ALA A 42 -4.40 13.15 -13.77
N SER A 43 -5.68 13.38 -14.08
CA SER A 43 -6.33 14.68 -13.88
C SER A 43 -6.36 15.09 -12.40
N ASP A 44 -6.82 14.20 -11.52
CA ASP A 44 -6.92 14.46 -10.08
C ASP A 44 -5.55 14.70 -9.42
N PHE A 45 -4.51 14.05 -9.94
CA PHE A 45 -3.13 14.23 -9.46
C PHE A 45 -2.40 15.38 -10.14
N ASN A 46 -3.03 16.02 -11.12
CA ASN A 46 -2.45 17.10 -11.94
C ASN A 46 -1.13 16.69 -12.61
N ILE A 47 -1.13 15.51 -13.22
CA ILE A 47 -0.01 14.92 -13.98
C ILE A 47 -0.52 14.38 -15.32
N SER A 48 0.40 14.11 -16.26
CA SER A 48 0.06 13.44 -17.49
C SER A 48 -0.19 11.95 -17.28
N LYS A 49 -0.99 11.34 -18.14
CA LYS A 49 -1.14 9.87 -18.18
C LYS A 49 0.22 9.17 -18.38
N THR A 50 1.08 9.75 -19.23
CA THR A 50 2.42 9.23 -19.47
C THR A 50 3.23 9.19 -18.18
N THR A 51 3.18 10.23 -17.37
CA THR A 51 3.83 10.27 -16.06
C THR A 51 3.29 9.18 -15.13
N LEU A 52 1.99 8.99 -15.10
CA LEU A 52 1.36 7.95 -14.29
C LEU A 52 1.80 6.54 -14.73
N TYR A 53 1.79 6.26 -16.04
CA TYR A 53 2.25 4.98 -16.61
C TYR A 53 3.76 4.74 -16.47
N ASN A 54 4.56 5.80 -16.34
CA ASN A 54 5.99 5.65 -16.05
C ASN A 54 6.25 5.04 -14.67
N HIS A 55 5.34 5.27 -13.71
CA HIS A 55 5.45 4.76 -12.34
C HIS A 55 4.66 3.47 -12.11
N PHE A 56 3.54 3.29 -12.81
CA PHE A 56 2.63 2.14 -12.63
C PHE A 56 2.21 1.56 -13.98
N ASP A 57 2.52 0.29 -14.20
CA ASP A 57 2.25 -0.37 -15.49
C ASP A 57 0.77 -0.64 -15.74
N SER A 58 -0.02 -0.77 -14.67
CA SER A 58 -1.43 -1.15 -14.73
C SER A 58 -2.20 -0.67 -13.49
N LYS A 59 -3.52 -0.78 -13.54
CA LYS A 59 -4.38 -0.58 -12.36
C LYS A 59 -4.01 -1.54 -11.24
N GLU A 60 -3.75 -2.79 -11.56
CA GLU A 60 -3.34 -3.80 -10.59
C GLU A 60 -2.04 -3.42 -9.89
N SER A 61 -1.05 -2.90 -10.62
CA SER A 61 0.22 -2.45 -10.02
C SER A 61 0.05 -1.25 -9.10
N MET A 62 -0.92 -0.38 -9.37
CA MET A 62 -1.28 0.74 -8.50
C MET A 62 -1.90 0.27 -7.19
N ILE A 63 -2.83 -0.66 -7.29
CA ILE A 63 -3.51 -1.23 -6.12
C ILE A 63 -2.52 -2.02 -5.28
N ASP A 64 -1.67 -2.81 -5.91
CA ASP A 64 -0.61 -3.55 -5.23
C ASP A 64 0.35 -2.62 -4.49
N ALA A 65 0.79 -1.55 -5.12
CA ALA A 65 1.65 -0.55 -4.50
C ALA A 65 0.99 0.11 -3.29
N ALA A 66 -0.29 0.47 -3.38
CA ALA A 66 -1.05 1.06 -2.27
C ALA A 66 -1.22 0.06 -1.11
N VAL A 67 -1.52 -1.20 -1.40
CA VAL A 67 -1.62 -2.28 -0.40
C VAL A 67 -0.28 -2.47 0.31
N VAL A 68 0.82 -2.63 -0.43
CA VAL A 68 2.16 -2.81 0.14
C VAL A 68 2.56 -1.61 1.00
N TYR A 69 2.30 -0.39 0.53
CA TYR A 69 2.57 0.81 1.30
C TYR A 69 1.82 0.82 2.64
N LYS A 70 0.51 0.48 2.62
CA LYS A 70 -0.29 0.41 3.85
C LYS A 70 0.19 -0.68 4.79
N LEU A 71 0.53 -1.87 4.29
CA LEU A 71 1.07 -2.94 5.11
C LEU A 71 2.39 -2.55 5.77
N ASN A 72 3.28 -1.86 5.04
CA ASN A 72 4.52 -1.33 5.60
C ASN A 72 4.25 -0.31 6.70
N SER A 73 3.29 0.59 6.51
CA SER A 73 2.89 1.56 7.54
C SER A 73 2.34 0.88 8.81
N ILE A 74 1.56 -0.20 8.64
CA ILE A 74 1.07 -0.98 9.77
C ILE A 74 2.23 -1.67 10.50
N ASN A 75 3.23 -2.15 9.76
CA ASN A 75 4.38 -2.86 10.32
C ASN A 75 5.21 -2.00 11.29
N ASP A 76 5.04 -0.69 11.27
CA ASP A 76 5.69 0.25 12.21
C ASP A 76 5.26 0.02 13.68
N TYR A 77 4.19 -0.80 13.95
CA TYR A 77 3.86 -1.24 15.31
C TYR A 77 5.05 -1.90 16.02
N LYS A 78 5.96 -2.49 15.26
CA LYS A 78 7.16 -3.17 15.77
C LYS A 78 8.12 -2.21 16.47
N THR A 79 8.23 -0.98 16.01
CA THR A 79 9.10 0.02 16.65
C THR A 79 8.66 0.27 18.08
N VAL A 80 7.36 0.26 18.35
CA VAL A 80 6.80 0.42 19.67
C VAL A 80 6.87 -0.89 20.47
N LEU A 81 6.58 -2.02 19.81
CA LEU A 81 6.57 -3.35 20.46
C LEU A 81 7.96 -3.72 21.02
N PHE A 82 9.01 -3.34 20.30
CA PHE A 82 10.41 -3.65 20.67
C PHE A 82 11.15 -2.48 21.36
N ASP A 83 10.44 -1.42 21.74
CA ASP A 83 11.01 -0.29 22.46
C ASP A 83 11.44 -0.72 23.89
N LYS A 84 12.74 -0.73 24.14
CA LYS A 84 13.33 -1.18 25.40
C LYS A 84 13.17 -0.18 26.55
N ASP A 85 12.82 1.07 26.23
CA ASP A 85 12.62 2.14 27.22
C ASP A 85 11.23 2.06 27.89
N LEU A 86 10.34 1.22 27.36
CA LEU A 86 9.02 0.98 27.90
C LEU A 86 8.94 -0.38 28.59
N ASP A 87 8.12 -0.50 29.65
CA ASP A 87 7.80 -1.80 30.23
C ASP A 87 6.97 -2.69 29.28
N TYR A 88 6.92 -3.97 29.57
CA TYR A 88 6.25 -4.97 28.72
C TYR A 88 4.79 -4.64 28.41
N PHE A 89 4.00 -4.29 29.42
CA PHE A 89 2.57 -4.02 29.22
C PHE A 89 2.34 -2.74 28.46
N GLU A 90 3.15 -1.72 28.72
CA GLU A 90 3.07 -0.43 28.01
C GLU A 90 3.42 -0.59 26.53
N ARG A 91 4.45 -1.36 26.19
CA ARG A 91 4.81 -1.69 24.79
C ARG A 91 3.67 -2.39 24.08
N LEU A 92 3.15 -3.45 24.70
CA LEU A 92 2.07 -4.25 24.12
C LEU A 92 0.82 -3.40 23.92
N ARG A 93 0.43 -2.62 24.93
CA ARG A 93 -0.74 -1.71 24.85
C ARG A 93 -0.60 -0.69 23.73
N LYS A 94 0.55 -0.03 23.63
CA LYS A 94 0.79 0.99 22.58
C LYS A 94 0.84 0.37 21.19
N ALA A 95 1.51 -0.77 21.01
CA ALA A 95 1.58 -1.47 19.74
C ALA A 95 0.20 -1.94 19.27
N MET A 96 -0.61 -2.49 20.18
CA MET A 96 -1.98 -2.90 19.87
C MET A 96 -2.87 -1.70 19.50
N LEU A 97 -2.75 -0.60 20.24
CA LEU A 97 -3.50 0.62 19.92
C LEU A 97 -3.12 1.17 18.54
N PHE A 98 -1.82 1.25 18.25
CA PHE A 98 -1.32 1.68 16.95
C PHE A 98 -1.90 0.81 15.82
N TYR A 99 -1.81 -0.52 15.97
CA TYR A 99 -2.38 -1.46 15.00
C TYR A 99 -3.88 -1.25 14.78
N CYS A 100 -4.65 -1.15 15.86
CA CYS A 100 -6.09 -0.93 15.79
C CYS A 100 -6.44 0.37 15.05
N VAL A 101 -5.74 1.47 15.33
CA VAL A 101 -5.93 2.75 14.64
C VAL A 101 -5.68 2.60 13.14
N GLN A 102 -4.58 1.96 12.76
CA GLN A 102 -4.23 1.75 11.34
C GLN A 102 -5.27 0.92 10.58
N ILE A 103 -5.85 -0.09 11.23
CA ILE A 103 -6.91 -0.91 10.62
C ILE A 103 -8.24 -0.15 10.58
N PHE A 104 -8.57 0.60 11.65
CA PHE A 104 -9.80 1.38 11.71
C PHE A 104 -9.87 2.47 10.64
N GLU A 105 -8.73 3.06 10.27
CA GLU A 105 -8.63 4.03 9.17
C GLU A 105 -8.92 3.42 7.79
N MET A 106 -8.88 2.09 7.65
CA MET A 106 -9.15 1.45 6.37
C MET A 106 -10.66 1.29 6.15
N SER A 107 -11.13 1.71 4.98
CA SER A 107 -12.51 1.46 4.56
C SER A 107 -12.79 -0.04 4.45
N ARG A 108 -13.89 -0.50 5.05
CA ARG A 108 -14.37 -1.90 4.92
C ARG A 108 -14.63 -2.28 3.46
N ASN A 109 -15.14 -1.34 2.68
CA ASN A 109 -15.40 -1.56 1.26
C ASN A 109 -14.10 -1.78 0.48
N LEU A 110 -13.08 -0.98 0.77
CA LEU A 110 -11.76 -1.14 0.14
C LEU A 110 -11.17 -2.53 0.42
N LEU A 111 -11.21 -2.99 1.66
CA LEU A 111 -10.72 -4.32 2.02
C LEU A 111 -11.49 -5.43 1.31
N LYS A 112 -12.81 -5.29 1.21
CA LYS A 112 -13.67 -6.24 0.49
C LYS A 112 -13.31 -6.29 -1.00
N GLU A 113 -13.19 -5.14 -1.66
CA GLU A 113 -12.83 -5.03 -3.08
C GLU A 113 -11.44 -5.65 -3.35
N VAL A 114 -10.44 -5.37 -2.51
CA VAL A 114 -9.11 -6.00 -2.64
C VAL A 114 -9.22 -7.52 -2.53
N LYS A 115 -9.99 -8.02 -1.57
CA LYS A 115 -10.18 -9.47 -1.36
C LYS A 115 -10.84 -10.14 -2.56
N GLU A 116 -11.90 -9.53 -3.10
CA GLU A 116 -12.73 -10.14 -4.14
C GLU A 116 -12.11 -10.00 -5.54
N GLU A 117 -11.45 -8.87 -5.84
CA GLU A 117 -11.04 -8.54 -7.20
C GLU A 117 -9.52 -8.58 -7.43
N TYR A 118 -8.72 -8.50 -6.35
CA TYR A 118 -7.25 -8.42 -6.43
C TYR A 118 -6.57 -9.51 -5.59
N PRO A 119 -6.73 -10.79 -5.93
CA PRO A 119 -6.28 -11.92 -5.10
C PRO A 119 -4.78 -11.93 -4.84
N LYS A 120 -3.95 -11.43 -5.77
CA LYS A 120 -2.50 -11.34 -5.57
C LYS A 120 -2.14 -10.33 -4.47
N SER A 121 -2.78 -9.17 -4.47
CA SER A 121 -2.58 -8.17 -3.42
C SER A 121 -3.20 -8.62 -2.10
N TRP A 122 -4.35 -9.30 -2.14
CA TRP A 122 -4.96 -9.88 -0.94
C TRP A 122 -4.09 -10.94 -0.29
N HIS A 123 -3.40 -11.76 -1.08
CA HIS A 123 -2.45 -12.75 -0.55
C HIS A 123 -1.36 -12.10 0.31
N LYS A 124 -0.86 -10.93 -0.06
CA LYS A 124 0.10 -10.16 0.76
C LYS A 124 -0.50 -9.73 2.10
N VAL A 125 -1.77 -9.35 2.12
CA VAL A 125 -2.49 -9.03 3.37
C VAL A 125 -2.56 -10.26 4.28
N VAL A 126 -2.91 -11.41 3.73
CA VAL A 126 -2.99 -12.67 4.49
C VAL A 126 -1.62 -13.06 5.06
N LEU A 127 -0.57 -13.01 4.25
CA LEU A 127 0.80 -13.31 4.71
C LEU A 127 1.24 -12.35 5.82
N PHE A 128 0.95 -11.06 5.68
CA PHE A 128 1.25 -10.06 6.70
C PHE A 128 0.54 -10.38 8.04
N GLN A 129 -0.75 -10.73 7.98
CA GLN A 129 -1.51 -11.10 9.17
C GLN A 129 -0.95 -12.36 9.85
N GLN A 130 -0.59 -13.38 9.08
CA GLN A 130 0.02 -14.60 9.60
C GLN A 130 1.36 -14.32 10.26
N GLN A 131 2.22 -13.52 9.63
CA GLN A 131 3.51 -13.12 10.18
C GLN A 131 3.35 -12.34 11.48
N MET A 132 2.44 -11.38 11.51
CA MET A 132 2.16 -10.57 12.70
C MET A 132 1.69 -11.44 13.86
N LEU A 133 0.75 -12.37 13.63
CA LEU A 133 0.28 -13.30 14.67
C LEU A 133 1.41 -14.17 15.19
N HIS A 134 2.25 -14.70 14.30
CA HIS A 134 3.42 -15.48 14.69
C HIS A 134 4.38 -14.67 15.56
N GLU A 135 4.69 -13.45 15.19
CA GLU A 135 5.57 -12.57 15.97
C GLU A 135 4.99 -12.25 17.36
N LEU A 136 3.69 -11.97 17.46
CA LEU A 136 3.03 -11.71 18.75
C LEU A 136 2.99 -12.94 19.66
N GLN A 137 2.90 -14.15 19.11
CA GLN A 137 2.92 -15.38 19.89
C GLN A 137 4.31 -15.67 20.49
N HIS A 138 5.38 -15.18 19.85
CA HIS A 138 6.76 -15.41 20.28
C HIS A 138 7.39 -14.19 20.98
N TYR A 139 6.62 -13.15 21.17
CA TYR A 139 7.00 -11.93 21.89
C TYR A 139 6.85 -12.13 23.42
#